data_4b0bab46c8ed22b4e5d6c81bdcab979b
#
_entry.id   4b0bab46c8ed22b4e5d6c81bdcab979b
#
_cell.length_a   1.000
_cell.length_b   1.000
_cell.length_c   1.000
_cell.angle_alpha   90.00
_cell.angle_beta   90.00
_cell.angle_gamma   90.00
#
_symmetry.space_group_name_H-M   'P 1'
#
loop_
_entity.id
_entity.type
_entity.pdbx_description
1 polymer ?
#
loop_
_entity_poly.entity_id
_entity_poly.type
_entity_poly.pdbx_seq_one_letter_code
_entity_poly.pdbx_strand_id
1 'polypeptide(L)'
;MTTDNPMTLGMVGLGRMGANMVRRIMRDGHQAVVYDTNPDNVAALVAEGAVGATSLTDLKAKMTAPRHVWIMVPAGHVTDSVIGELAEVLDADDVIIDGGNSYYRDDIRHAESVKGKGLHFVDCGTSGGVWGLDRGYCLMIGGDDVAVNRLTPIWRSLAPGL
;
A
#
# COMPACT_ATOMS: atom_id res chain seq x y z
N MET A 1 -16.06 10.58 -8.00
CA MET A 1 -17.07 10.20 -6.99
C MET A 1 -16.35 9.82 -5.72
N THR A 2 -16.88 10.23 -4.59
CA THR A 2 -16.36 9.78 -3.30
C THR A 2 -16.90 8.40 -2.97
N THR A 3 -16.08 7.58 -2.29
CA THR A 3 -16.52 6.26 -1.84
C THR A 3 -17.49 6.36 -0.66
N ASP A 4 -18.46 5.45 -0.61
CA ASP A 4 -19.37 5.32 0.53
C ASP A 4 -18.74 4.59 1.72
N ASN A 5 -17.56 3.99 1.52
CA ASN A 5 -16.84 3.22 2.55
C ASN A 5 -15.36 3.64 2.59
N PRO A 6 -15.06 4.83 3.15
CA PRO A 6 -13.70 5.32 3.20
C PRO A 6 -12.80 4.45 4.09
N MET A 7 -11.56 4.26 3.63
CA MET A 7 -10.53 3.51 4.35
C MET A 7 -9.28 4.37 4.54
N THR A 8 -8.40 3.95 5.44
CA THR A 8 -7.06 4.50 5.56
C THR A 8 -6.06 3.49 5.03
N LEU A 9 -5.23 3.91 4.08
CA LEU A 9 -4.18 3.08 3.49
C LEU A 9 -2.82 3.66 3.86
N GLY A 10 -1.91 2.79 4.33
CA GLY A 10 -0.51 3.14 4.45
C GLY A 10 0.20 2.92 3.11
N MET A 11 1.02 3.87 2.69
CA MET A 11 1.82 3.76 1.47
C MET A 11 3.30 3.97 1.80
N VAL A 12 4.09 2.94 1.55
CA VAL A 12 5.55 2.98 1.71
C VAL A 12 6.17 2.99 0.32
N GLY A 13 6.91 4.04 0.03
CA GLY A 13 7.47 4.29 -1.30
C GLY A 13 6.61 5.26 -2.09
N LEU A 14 7.14 6.47 -2.27
CA LEU A 14 6.40 7.58 -2.87
C LEU A 14 7.06 8.07 -4.16
N GLY A 15 7.55 7.12 -4.96
CA GLY A 15 7.91 7.38 -6.34
C GLY A 15 6.68 7.77 -7.16
N ARG A 16 6.84 7.96 -8.45
CA ARG A 16 5.73 8.42 -9.31
C ARG A 16 4.45 7.59 -9.12
N MET A 17 4.57 6.26 -9.15
CA MET A 17 3.40 5.39 -9.07
C MET A 17 2.78 5.42 -7.68
N GLY A 18 3.57 5.24 -6.62
CA GLY A 18 3.07 5.26 -5.24
C GLY A 18 2.39 6.59 -4.90
N ALA A 19 3.02 7.71 -5.24
CA ALA A 19 2.44 9.03 -5.02
C ALA A 19 1.13 9.23 -5.79
N ASN A 20 1.07 8.81 -7.04
CA ASN A 20 -0.14 8.94 -7.85
C ASN A 20 -1.28 8.02 -7.39
N MET A 21 -0.96 6.83 -6.90
CA MET A 21 -1.95 5.95 -6.28
C MET A 21 -2.55 6.60 -5.05
N VAL A 22 -1.74 7.20 -4.20
CA VAL A 22 -2.21 7.98 -3.03
C VAL A 22 -3.14 9.11 -3.46
N ARG A 23 -2.76 9.88 -4.45
CA ARG A 23 -3.60 10.96 -4.98
C ARG A 23 -4.94 10.45 -5.46
N ARG A 24 -4.93 9.32 -6.19
CA ARG A 24 -6.15 8.74 -6.74
C ARG A 24 -7.11 8.27 -5.63
N ILE A 25 -6.63 7.58 -4.61
CA ILE A 25 -7.49 7.13 -3.52
C ILE A 25 -8.01 8.31 -2.69
N MET A 26 -7.21 9.36 -2.50
CA MET A 26 -7.65 10.56 -1.79
C MET A 26 -8.76 11.30 -2.56
N ARG A 27 -8.72 11.29 -3.88
CA ARG A 27 -9.80 11.86 -4.71
C ARG A 27 -11.15 11.19 -4.46
N ASP A 28 -11.11 9.89 -4.13
CA ASP A 28 -12.32 9.10 -3.79
C ASP A 28 -12.72 9.20 -2.32
N GLY A 29 -12.02 9.97 -1.51
CA GLY A 29 -12.36 10.20 -0.11
C GLY A 29 -11.67 9.29 0.88
N HIS A 30 -10.75 8.42 0.44
CA HIS A 30 -9.90 7.65 1.35
C HIS A 30 -8.82 8.51 1.98
N GLN A 31 -8.29 8.07 3.10
CA GLN A 31 -7.12 8.68 3.73
C GLN A 31 -5.87 7.86 3.43
N ALA A 32 -4.73 8.54 3.41
CA ALA A 32 -3.43 7.89 3.24
C ALA A 32 -2.46 8.36 4.32
N VAL A 33 -1.73 7.40 4.90
CA VAL A 33 -0.57 7.66 5.75
C VAL A 33 0.65 7.26 4.93
N VAL A 34 1.56 8.19 4.68
CA VAL A 34 2.61 8.03 3.69
C VAL A 34 4.00 8.09 4.32
N TYR A 35 4.89 7.23 3.83
CA TYR A 35 6.29 7.21 4.24
C TYR A 35 7.21 6.93 3.04
N ASP A 36 8.33 7.62 3.02
CA ASP A 36 9.42 7.44 2.06
C ASP A 36 10.73 7.77 2.75
N THR A 37 11.82 7.18 2.32
CA THR A 37 13.17 7.53 2.84
C THR A 37 13.57 8.96 2.48
N ASN A 38 12.98 9.52 1.42
CA ASN A 38 13.16 10.92 1.06
C ASN A 38 12.04 11.76 1.69
N PRO A 39 12.33 12.60 2.70
CA PRO A 39 11.31 13.41 3.37
C PRO A 39 10.63 14.43 2.46
N ASP A 40 11.25 14.83 1.37
CA ASP A 40 10.64 15.74 0.39
C ASP A 40 9.44 15.09 -0.30
N ASN A 41 9.51 13.79 -0.57
CA ASN A 41 8.41 13.04 -1.16
C ASN A 41 7.22 12.96 -0.19
N VAL A 42 7.48 12.80 1.10
CA VAL A 42 6.43 12.82 2.14
C VAL A 42 5.81 14.21 2.22
N ALA A 43 6.61 15.25 2.30
CA ALA A 43 6.15 16.63 2.41
C ALA A 43 5.26 17.05 1.24
N ALA A 44 5.59 16.61 0.03
CA ALA A 44 4.78 16.91 -1.16
C ALA A 44 3.35 16.36 -1.04
N LEU A 45 3.18 15.14 -0.56
CA LEU A 45 1.86 14.53 -0.38
C LEU A 45 1.11 15.07 0.84
N VAL A 46 1.82 15.44 1.90
CA VAL A 46 1.22 16.09 3.07
C VAL A 46 0.58 17.42 2.65
N ALA A 47 1.24 18.17 1.78
CA ALA A 47 0.69 19.40 1.22
C ALA A 47 -0.61 19.16 0.42
N GLU A 48 -0.81 17.95 -0.09
CA GLU A 48 -2.01 17.55 -0.84
C GLU A 48 -3.08 16.87 0.02
N GLY A 49 -2.85 16.69 1.32
CA GLY A 49 -3.84 16.16 2.27
C GLY A 49 -3.51 14.82 2.90
N ALA A 50 -2.39 14.18 2.56
CA ALA A 50 -1.97 12.94 3.20
C ALA A 50 -1.40 13.19 4.61
N VAL A 51 -1.38 12.14 5.43
CA VAL A 51 -0.72 12.16 6.73
C VAL A 51 0.70 11.64 6.55
N GLY A 52 1.69 12.43 6.93
CA GLY A 52 3.10 12.05 6.82
C GLY A 52 3.58 11.23 8.02
N ALA A 53 4.40 10.22 7.76
CA ALA A 53 5.09 9.45 8.78
C ALA A 53 6.61 9.62 8.64
N THR A 54 7.32 9.58 9.76
CA THR A 54 8.78 9.73 9.82
C THR A 54 9.51 8.39 9.87
N SER A 55 8.78 7.30 10.08
CA SER A 55 9.29 5.94 10.14
C SER A 55 8.14 4.94 9.93
N LEU A 56 8.46 3.66 9.80
CA LEU A 56 7.43 2.62 9.72
C LEU A 56 6.68 2.47 11.05
N THR A 57 7.37 2.66 12.17
CA THR A 57 6.74 2.67 13.50
C THR A 57 5.76 3.84 13.64
N ASP A 58 6.15 5.01 13.16
CA ASP A 58 5.30 6.20 13.15
C ASP A 58 4.08 6.01 12.24
N LEU A 59 4.27 5.39 11.07
CA LEU A 59 3.19 5.04 10.15
C LEU A 59 2.15 4.15 10.86
N LYS A 60 2.60 3.10 11.53
CA LYS A 60 1.71 2.24 12.32
C LYS A 60 0.93 3.03 13.37
N ALA A 61 1.63 3.89 14.12
CA ALA A 61 1.02 4.67 15.19
C ALA A 61 -0.09 5.61 14.70
N LYS A 62 -0.01 6.04 13.45
CA LYS A 62 -0.99 6.93 12.81
C LYS A 62 -2.15 6.19 12.14
N MET A 63 -2.17 4.86 12.22
CA MET A 63 -3.22 4.03 11.63
C MET A 63 -3.95 3.24 12.71
N THR A 64 -5.23 2.94 12.46
CA THR A 64 -6.06 2.11 13.35
C THR A 64 -6.13 0.69 12.83
N ALA A 65 -6.01 -0.30 13.72
CA ALA A 65 -6.11 -1.72 13.36
C ALA A 65 -7.53 -2.09 12.88
N PRO A 66 -7.70 -3.02 11.94
CA PRO A 66 -6.64 -3.66 11.16
C PRO A 66 -6.04 -2.69 10.13
N ARG A 67 -4.71 -2.66 10.08
CA ARG A 67 -3.98 -1.76 9.20
C ARG A 67 -3.70 -2.41 7.87
N HIS A 68 -3.68 -1.61 6.80
CA HIS A 68 -3.37 -2.07 5.45
C HIS A 68 -2.24 -1.21 4.91
N VAL A 69 -1.07 -1.80 4.71
CA VAL A 69 0.14 -1.09 4.26
C VAL A 69 0.57 -1.60 2.90
N TRP A 70 0.61 -0.70 1.93
CA TRP A 70 1.03 -0.96 0.56
C TRP A 70 2.50 -0.57 0.39
N ILE A 71 3.29 -1.48 -0.18
CA ILE A 71 4.70 -1.25 -0.46
C ILE A 71 4.87 -1.02 -1.96
N MET A 72 5.48 0.11 -2.31
CA MET A 72 5.76 0.49 -3.69
C MET A 72 7.21 0.98 -3.81
N VAL A 73 8.14 0.10 -3.46
CA VAL A 73 9.58 0.34 -3.54
C VAL A 73 10.21 -0.58 -4.59
N PRO A 74 11.46 -0.32 -5.03
CA PRO A 74 12.15 -1.21 -5.96
C PRO A 74 12.19 -2.64 -5.44
N ALA A 75 12.00 -3.61 -6.36
CA ALA A 75 12.04 -5.04 -6.04
C ALA A 75 13.43 -5.47 -5.53
N GLY A 76 13.49 -6.61 -4.86
CA GLY A 76 14.72 -7.18 -4.32
C GLY A 76 14.96 -6.78 -2.86
N HIS A 77 16.21 -6.41 -2.54
CA HIS A 77 16.61 -6.13 -1.15
C HIS A 77 15.79 -5.05 -0.45
N VAL A 78 15.38 -4.01 -1.17
CA VAL A 78 14.61 -2.91 -0.59
C VAL A 78 13.24 -3.42 -0.17
N THR A 79 12.57 -4.17 -1.04
CA THR A 79 11.28 -4.79 -0.72
C THR A 79 11.41 -5.79 0.44
N ASP A 80 12.41 -6.65 0.40
CA ASP A 80 12.66 -7.63 1.47
C ASP A 80 12.84 -6.93 2.83
N SER A 81 13.65 -5.87 2.87
CA SER A 81 13.90 -5.10 4.09
C SER A 81 12.62 -4.45 4.63
N VAL A 82 11.82 -3.85 3.76
CA VAL A 82 10.59 -3.17 4.16
C VAL A 82 9.56 -4.18 4.68
N ILE A 83 9.39 -5.32 4.01
CA ILE A 83 8.49 -6.38 4.47
C ILE A 83 8.94 -6.90 5.83
N GLY A 84 10.23 -7.15 6.01
CA GLY A 84 10.79 -7.60 7.29
C GLY A 84 10.56 -6.61 8.42
N GLU A 85 10.81 -5.33 8.20
CA GLU A 85 10.58 -4.29 9.18
C GLU A 85 9.09 -4.12 9.52
N LEU A 86 8.22 -4.15 8.52
CA LEU A 86 6.77 -4.08 8.74
C LEU A 86 6.27 -5.29 9.52
N ALA A 87 6.79 -6.48 9.24
CA ALA A 87 6.42 -7.68 9.97
C ALA A 87 6.81 -7.62 11.45
N GLU A 88 7.86 -6.87 11.80
CA GLU A 88 8.24 -6.63 13.20
C GLU A 88 7.38 -5.55 13.87
N VAL A 89 6.90 -4.59 13.11
CA VAL A 89 6.18 -3.40 13.61
C VAL A 89 4.68 -3.64 13.69
N LEU A 90 4.08 -4.27 12.67
CA LEU A 90 2.64 -4.47 12.58
C LEU A 90 2.15 -5.56 13.53
N ASP A 91 0.85 -5.51 13.83
CA ASP A 91 0.19 -6.46 14.71
C ASP A 91 -0.54 -7.55 13.91
N ALA A 92 -0.89 -8.65 14.58
CA ALA A 92 -1.69 -9.70 13.97
C ALA A 92 -2.98 -9.11 13.36
N ASP A 93 -3.41 -9.68 12.23
CA ASP A 93 -4.55 -9.26 11.43
C ASP A 93 -4.32 -8.00 10.56
N ASP A 94 -3.17 -7.33 10.70
CA ASP A 94 -2.78 -6.28 9.77
C ASP A 94 -2.38 -6.89 8.41
N VAL A 95 -2.39 -6.10 7.35
CA VAL A 95 -2.16 -6.55 5.98
C VAL A 95 -0.95 -5.83 5.37
N ILE A 96 -0.07 -6.59 4.75
CA ILE A 96 1.00 -6.07 3.91
C ILE A 96 0.65 -6.36 2.45
N ILE A 97 0.69 -5.33 1.61
CA ILE A 97 0.45 -5.44 0.17
C ILE A 97 1.75 -5.12 -0.55
N ASP A 98 2.30 -6.08 -1.28
CA ASP A 98 3.45 -5.87 -2.14
C ASP A 98 2.96 -5.46 -3.53
N GLY A 99 3.10 -4.18 -3.85
CA GLY A 99 2.71 -3.61 -5.14
C GLY A 99 3.88 -3.40 -6.10
N GLY A 100 5.09 -3.77 -5.70
CA GLY A 100 6.27 -3.71 -6.57
C GLY A 100 6.26 -4.83 -7.61
N ASN A 101 7.22 -4.76 -8.54
CA ASN A 101 7.41 -5.81 -9.55
C ASN A 101 8.28 -6.95 -9.00
N SER A 102 7.85 -7.57 -7.90
CA SER A 102 8.58 -8.67 -7.28
C SER A 102 8.44 -9.96 -8.08
N TYR A 103 9.47 -10.79 -8.00
CA TYR A 103 9.43 -12.12 -8.58
C TYR A 103 8.46 -13.01 -7.78
N TYR A 104 7.62 -13.80 -8.46
CA TYR A 104 6.53 -14.54 -7.80
C TYR A 104 7.00 -15.50 -6.70
N ARG A 105 8.21 -16.06 -6.80
CA ARG A 105 8.76 -16.92 -5.75
C ARG A 105 9.11 -16.13 -4.48
N ASP A 106 9.52 -14.88 -4.65
CA ASP A 106 9.76 -13.99 -3.51
C ASP A 106 8.44 -13.65 -2.82
N ASP A 107 7.37 -13.46 -3.57
CA ASP A 107 6.03 -13.22 -3.02
C ASP A 107 5.55 -14.42 -2.20
N ILE A 108 5.76 -15.64 -2.66
CA ILE A 108 5.43 -16.86 -1.90
C ILE A 108 6.22 -16.91 -0.59
N ARG A 109 7.52 -16.66 -0.64
CA ARG A 109 8.40 -16.62 0.53
C ARG A 109 7.96 -15.55 1.53
N HIS A 110 7.64 -14.35 1.05
CA HIS A 110 7.15 -13.25 1.87
C HIS A 110 5.81 -13.60 2.53
N ALA A 111 4.90 -14.18 1.78
CA ALA A 111 3.60 -14.61 2.30
C ALA A 111 3.74 -15.61 3.45
N GLU A 112 4.62 -16.59 3.31
CA GLU A 112 4.88 -17.59 4.36
C GLU A 112 5.48 -16.95 5.62
N SER A 113 6.46 -16.06 5.45
CA SER A 113 7.12 -15.36 6.55
C SER A 113 6.15 -14.47 7.32
N VAL A 114 5.34 -13.71 6.61
CA VAL A 114 4.36 -12.78 7.17
C VAL A 114 3.22 -13.54 7.87
N LYS A 115 2.74 -14.61 7.28
CA LYS A 115 1.69 -15.46 7.83
C LYS A 115 2.10 -16.07 9.17
N GLY A 116 3.36 -16.47 9.31
CA GLY A 116 3.90 -16.99 10.58
C GLY A 116 3.81 -16.01 11.74
N LYS A 117 3.66 -14.72 11.48
CA LYS A 117 3.49 -13.66 12.48
C LYS A 117 2.03 -13.23 12.67
N GLY A 118 1.08 -13.92 12.05
CA GLY A 118 -0.34 -13.62 12.15
C GLY A 118 -0.79 -12.49 11.22
N LEU A 119 0.07 -12.02 10.34
CA LEU A 119 -0.24 -10.98 9.35
C LEU A 119 -0.81 -11.61 8.08
N HIS A 120 -1.53 -10.79 7.30
CA HIS A 120 -1.97 -11.15 5.96
C HIS A 120 -1.02 -10.57 4.92
N PHE A 121 -0.85 -11.28 3.82
CA PHE A 121 -0.03 -10.83 2.70
C PHE A 121 -0.85 -10.84 1.41
N VAL A 122 -0.75 -9.75 0.65
CA VAL A 122 -1.36 -9.62 -0.68
C VAL A 122 -0.28 -9.18 -1.65
N ASP A 123 -0.17 -9.84 -2.79
CA ASP A 123 0.60 -9.34 -3.91
C ASP A 123 -0.33 -8.66 -4.91
N CYS A 124 0.10 -7.54 -5.45
CA CYS A 124 -0.69 -6.78 -6.40
C CYS A 124 0.19 -6.21 -7.49
N GLY A 125 0.22 -6.88 -8.63
CA GLY A 125 0.84 -6.34 -9.84
C GLY A 125 0.05 -5.11 -10.30
N THR A 126 0.75 -3.99 -10.52
CA THR A 126 0.13 -2.71 -10.84
C THR A 126 0.70 -2.17 -12.15
N SER A 127 -0.17 -1.81 -13.07
CA SER A 127 0.19 -1.23 -14.37
C SER A 127 -0.73 -0.04 -14.67
N GLY A 128 -0.19 1.04 -15.21
CA GLY A 128 -0.96 2.23 -15.55
C GLY A 128 -0.08 3.37 -16.03
N GLY A 129 1.18 3.30 -15.72
CA GLY A 129 2.18 4.29 -16.14
C GLY A 129 1.76 5.71 -15.77
N VAL A 130 2.07 6.66 -16.64
CA VAL A 130 1.78 8.09 -16.41
C VAL A 130 0.29 8.41 -16.43
N TRP A 131 -0.53 7.53 -17.01
CA TRP A 131 -1.98 7.74 -17.14
C TRP A 131 -2.78 7.14 -15.97
N GLY A 132 -2.15 6.36 -15.09
CA GLY A 132 -2.82 5.67 -14.00
C GLY A 132 -3.58 6.60 -13.07
N LEU A 133 -3.04 7.78 -12.79
CA LEU A 133 -3.69 8.75 -11.92
C LEU A 133 -5.09 9.13 -12.42
N ASP A 134 -5.24 9.38 -13.70
CA ASP A 134 -6.50 9.86 -14.28
C ASP A 134 -7.37 8.73 -14.82
N ARG A 135 -6.76 7.67 -15.37
CA ARG A 135 -7.49 6.58 -16.03
C ARG A 135 -7.65 5.33 -15.19
N GLY A 136 -6.91 5.22 -14.10
CA GLY A 136 -6.88 4.05 -13.25
C GLY A 136 -5.77 3.08 -13.58
N TYR A 137 -5.54 2.15 -12.65
CA TYR A 137 -4.49 1.16 -12.73
C TYR A 137 -5.07 -0.22 -13.01
N CYS A 138 -4.41 -0.97 -13.89
CA CYS A 138 -4.68 -2.40 -14.01
C CYS A 138 -4.05 -3.12 -12.81
N LEU A 139 -4.85 -3.89 -12.10
CA LEU A 139 -4.43 -4.57 -10.87
C LEU A 139 -4.54 -6.09 -11.06
N MET A 140 -3.46 -6.80 -10.74
CA MET A 140 -3.45 -8.26 -10.65
C MET A 140 -3.24 -8.64 -9.19
N ILE A 141 -4.32 -9.07 -8.53
CA ILE A 141 -4.39 -9.24 -7.09
C ILE A 141 -4.35 -10.72 -6.74
N GLY A 142 -3.42 -11.10 -5.87
CA GLY A 142 -3.33 -12.44 -5.31
C GLY A 142 -3.09 -12.39 -3.82
N GLY A 143 -3.60 -13.37 -3.08
CA GLY A 143 -3.33 -13.47 -1.65
C GLY A 143 -4.51 -13.96 -0.84
N ASP A 144 -4.47 -13.68 0.44
CA ASP A 144 -5.46 -14.07 1.44
C ASP A 144 -6.83 -13.46 1.12
N ASP A 145 -7.86 -14.30 0.99
CA ASP A 145 -9.22 -13.87 0.64
C ASP A 145 -9.79 -12.82 1.61
N VAL A 146 -9.52 -12.98 2.90
CA VAL A 146 -9.99 -12.02 3.93
C VAL A 146 -9.41 -10.64 3.67
N ALA A 147 -8.11 -10.57 3.44
CA ALA A 147 -7.41 -9.31 3.16
C ALA A 147 -7.84 -8.70 1.84
N VAL A 148 -7.93 -9.50 0.78
CA VAL A 148 -8.37 -9.05 -0.55
C VAL A 148 -9.77 -8.45 -0.47
N ASN A 149 -10.69 -9.14 0.22
CA ASN A 149 -12.07 -8.67 0.36
C ASN A 149 -12.19 -7.38 1.18
N ARG A 150 -11.40 -7.23 2.24
CA ARG A 150 -11.36 -5.99 3.04
C ARG A 150 -10.97 -4.79 2.20
N LEU A 151 -10.07 -4.98 1.24
CA LEU A 151 -9.52 -3.90 0.42
C LEU A 151 -10.37 -3.55 -0.80
N THR A 152 -11.55 -4.13 -0.94
CA THR A 152 -12.44 -3.87 -2.08
C THR A 152 -12.66 -2.39 -2.36
N PRO A 153 -12.88 -1.51 -1.37
CA PRO A 153 -13.02 -0.07 -1.64
C PRO A 153 -11.77 0.55 -2.25
N ILE A 154 -10.60 0.10 -1.83
CA ILE A 154 -9.31 0.57 -2.38
C ILE A 154 -9.13 0.08 -3.81
N TRP A 155 -9.41 -1.21 -4.08
CA TRP A 155 -9.33 -1.75 -5.44
C TRP A 155 -10.22 -0.98 -6.42
N ARG A 156 -11.43 -0.66 -6.00
CA ARG A 156 -12.39 0.12 -6.82
C ARG A 156 -11.87 1.51 -7.13
N SER A 157 -11.24 2.17 -6.16
CA SER A 157 -10.68 3.52 -6.35
C SER A 157 -9.47 3.51 -7.29
N LEU A 158 -8.64 2.46 -7.24
CA LEU A 158 -7.44 2.37 -8.06
C LEU A 158 -7.71 1.89 -9.47
N ALA A 159 -8.65 0.97 -9.65
CA ALA A 159 -8.97 0.41 -10.95
C ALA A 159 -9.61 1.43 -11.89
N PRO A 160 -9.55 1.22 -13.22
CA PRO A 160 -10.28 2.05 -14.17
C PRO A 160 -11.78 1.99 -13.89
N GLY A 161 -12.46 3.13 -14.00
CA GLY A 161 -13.91 3.19 -13.94
C GLY A 161 -14.56 2.54 -15.18
N LEU A 162 -15.83 2.23 -15.06
CA LEU A 162 -16.64 1.75 -16.19
C LEU A 162 -17.03 2.89 -17.12
#